data_04fe74bd68deabd274bfdd32a18d2394
#
_entry.id   04fe74bd68deabd274bfdd32a18d2394
#
_cell.length_a   1.000
_cell.length_b   1.000
_cell.length_c   1.000
_cell.angle_alpha   90.00
_cell.angle_beta   90.00
_cell.angle_gamma   90.00
#
_symmetry.space_group_name_H-M   'P 1'
#
loop_
_entity.id
_entity.type
_entity.pdbx_description
1 polymer ?
#
loop_
_entity_poly.entity_id
_entity_poly.type
_entity_poly.pdbx_seq_one_letter_code
_entity_poly.pdbx_strand_id
1 'polypeptide(L)'
;MKQTLNGQIALTKYHSLREFKERLRDGKLMIKAQNELLFLRDTFKFEYYVKRYQLDPEAERRLIRSGRKDLFCIYFKFRRCHRSTESLLIHYPEALSIYAKYHSLGESAQMEMVKQKKLQTAMKYIKRRELCEKALAFFREHAEKPLVVL
;
A
#
# COMPACT_ATOMS: atom_id res chain seq x y z
N MET A 1 -8.24 3.42 29.24
CA MET A 1 -8.01 1.98 29.36
C MET A 1 -7.83 1.37 27.96
N LYS A 2 -6.70 0.68 27.74
CA LYS A 2 -6.48 0.04 26.44
C LYS A 2 -7.43 -1.15 26.25
N GLN A 3 -8.05 -1.24 25.10
CA GLN A 3 -8.91 -2.37 24.78
C GLN A 3 -8.09 -3.63 24.55
N THR A 4 -8.66 -4.78 24.89
CA THR A 4 -8.07 -6.07 24.56
C THR A 4 -8.12 -6.30 23.04
N LEU A 5 -7.32 -7.26 22.54
CA LEU A 5 -7.37 -7.63 21.13
C LEU A 5 -8.77 -8.08 20.72
N ASN A 6 -9.41 -8.93 21.52
CA ASN A 6 -10.76 -9.38 21.22
C ASN A 6 -11.76 -8.23 21.20
N GLY A 7 -11.62 -7.27 22.12
CA GLY A 7 -12.44 -6.07 22.13
C GLY A 7 -12.24 -5.21 20.89
N GLN A 8 -11.00 -5.07 20.41
CA GLN A 8 -10.70 -4.33 19.19
C GLN A 8 -11.28 -5.02 17.95
N ILE A 9 -11.17 -6.33 17.89
CA ILE A 9 -11.74 -7.10 16.77
C ILE A 9 -13.27 -6.96 16.77
N ALA A 10 -13.91 -7.08 17.91
CA ALA A 10 -15.35 -6.91 18.03
C ALA A 10 -15.79 -5.50 17.64
N LEU A 11 -15.04 -4.48 18.07
CA LEU A 11 -15.28 -3.09 17.73
C LEU A 11 -15.25 -2.90 16.21
N THR A 12 -14.30 -3.52 15.54
CA THR A 12 -14.15 -3.42 14.10
C THR A 12 -15.26 -4.14 13.34
N LYS A 13 -15.58 -5.38 13.74
CA LYS A 13 -16.52 -6.24 13.03
C LYS A 13 -17.99 -5.92 13.29
N TYR A 14 -18.35 -5.66 14.53
CA TYR A 14 -19.74 -5.71 14.98
C TYR A 14 -20.33 -4.39 15.42
N HIS A 15 -19.49 -3.41 15.77
CA HIS A 15 -19.98 -2.12 16.23
C HIS A 15 -20.26 -1.18 15.05
N SER A 16 -21.13 -0.20 15.29
CA SER A 16 -21.43 0.82 14.29
C SER A 16 -20.20 1.72 14.05
N LEU A 17 -20.21 2.46 12.94
CA LEU A 17 -19.17 3.44 12.65
C LEU A 17 -19.08 4.47 13.78
N ARG A 18 -20.20 4.91 14.31
CA ARG A 18 -20.24 5.87 15.41
C ARG A 18 -19.50 5.35 16.65
N GLU A 19 -19.82 4.12 17.05
CA GLU A 19 -19.14 3.48 18.20
C GLU A 19 -17.67 3.25 17.94
N PHE A 20 -17.32 2.85 16.71
CA PHE A 20 -15.94 2.69 16.30
C PHE A 20 -15.16 4.00 16.45
N LYS A 21 -15.74 5.12 15.98
CA LYS A 21 -15.13 6.45 16.11
C LYS A 21 -14.93 6.86 17.57
N GLU A 22 -15.96 6.62 18.39
CA GLU A 22 -15.90 7.01 19.80
C GLU A 22 -14.84 6.22 20.58
N ARG A 23 -14.75 4.91 20.33
CA ARG A 23 -13.87 4.01 21.08
C ARG A 23 -12.43 4.01 20.56
N LEU A 24 -12.24 4.43 19.31
CA LEU A 24 -10.89 4.48 18.75
C LEU A 24 -10.00 5.57 19.35
N ARG A 25 -10.56 6.42 20.19
CA ARG A 25 -9.80 7.50 20.86
C ARG A 25 -8.59 7.00 21.64
N ASP A 26 -8.58 5.75 22.04
CA ASP A 26 -7.53 5.19 22.89
C ASP A 26 -6.28 4.76 22.14
N GLY A 27 -6.19 5.01 20.84
CA GLY A 27 -4.97 4.79 20.08
C GLY A 27 -5.10 3.78 18.95
N LYS A 28 -3.94 3.34 18.48
CA LYS A 28 -3.84 2.43 17.35
C LYS A 28 -4.45 1.06 17.64
N LEU A 29 -5.09 0.47 16.63
CA LEU A 29 -5.51 -0.92 16.69
C LEU A 29 -4.30 -1.84 16.62
N MET A 30 -4.40 -3.00 17.25
CA MET A 30 -3.43 -4.08 17.08
C MET A 30 -3.52 -4.65 15.66
N ILE A 31 -2.44 -5.26 15.17
CA ILE A 31 -2.32 -5.74 13.79
C ILE A 31 -3.51 -6.62 13.38
N LYS A 32 -3.92 -7.57 14.23
CA LYS A 32 -5.04 -8.46 13.90
C LYS A 32 -6.36 -7.70 13.73
N ALA A 33 -6.58 -6.65 14.52
CA ALA A 33 -7.75 -5.80 14.37
C ALA A 33 -7.66 -4.94 13.12
N GLN A 34 -6.45 -4.44 12.79
CA GLN A 34 -6.23 -3.75 11.53
C GLN A 34 -6.57 -4.65 10.34
N ASN A 35 -6.16 -5.92 10.38
CA ASN A 35 -6.48 -6.88 9.33
C ASN A 35 -7.98 -7.05 9.13
N GLU A 36 -8.77 -6.99 10.22
CA GLU A 36 -10.23 -7.09 10.11
C GLU A 36 -10.85 -5.94 9.32
N LEU A 37 -10.22 -4.75 9.35
CA LEU A 37 -10.69 -3.62 8.54
C LEU A 37 -10.67 -3.94 7.05
N LEU A 38 -9.76 -4.81 6.62
CA LEU A 38 -9.59 -5.15 5.20
C LEU A 38 -10.70 -6.07 4.67
N PHE A 39 -11.48 -6.69 5.55
CA PHE A 39 -12.53 -7.63 5.17
C PHE A 39 -13.95 -7.07 5.29
N LEU A 40 -14.07 -5.81 5.73
CA LEU A 40 -15.38 -5.19 5.86
C LEU A 40 -15.96 -4.87 4.48
N ARG A 41 -17.29 -4.97 4.36
CA ARG A 41 -17.98 -4.66 3.10
C ARG A 41 -17.90 -3.18 2.77
N ASP A 42 -18.20 -2.33 3.75
CA ASP A 42 -18.08 -0.89 3.55
C ASP A 42 -16.66 -0.44 3.92
N THR A 43 -16.29 0.75 3.44
CA THR A 43 -14.95 1.27 3.62
C THR A 43 -14.88 2.39 4.67
N PHE A 44 -15.99 2.68 5.36
CA PHE A 44 -16.06 3.85 6.25
C PHE A 44 -15.15 3.73 7.47
N LYS A 45 -15.12 2.58 8.13
CA LYS A 45 -14.22 2.38 9.27
C LYS A 45 -12.76 2.39 8.84
N PHE A 46 -12.46 1.74 7.71
CA PHE A 46 -11.12 1.74 7.14
C PHE A 46 -10.65 3.15 6.85
N GLU A 47 -11.47 3.94 6.14
CA GLU A 47 -11.14 5.33 5.81
C GLU A 47 -10.92 6.16 7.07
N TYR A 48 -11.81 6.05 8.05
CA TYR A 48 -11.67 6.77 9.31
C TYR A 48 -10.36 6.43 10.00
N TYR A 49 -10.00 5.15 10.03
CA TYR A 49 -8.78 4.68 10.69
C TYR A 49 -7.52 5.19 9.98
N VAL A 50 -7.45 5.01 8.66
CA VAL A 50 -6.22 5.36 7.94
C VAL A 50 -5.99 6.85 7.78
N LYS A 51 -7.02 7.67 7.93
CA LYS A 51 -6.85 9.11 8.03
C LYS A 51 -6.09 9.52 9.29
N ARG A 52 -6.17 8.73 10.34
CA ARG A 52 -5.55 9.01 11.65
C ARG A 52 -4.30 8.21 11.90
N TYR A 53 -4.27 6.99 11.47
CA TYR A 53 -3.18 6.05 11.75
C TYR A 53 -2.72 5.35 10.49
N GLN A 54 -1.42 5.15 10.40
CA GLN A 54 -0.86 4.30 9.37
C GLN A 54 -1.06 2.83 9.76
N LEU A 55 -1.32 1.97 8.78
CA LEU A 55 -1.34 0.54 9.04
C LEU A 55 0.08 0.06 9.36
N ASP A 56 0.19 -0.96 10.20
CA ASP A 56 1.48 -1.61 10.42
C ASP A 56 1.94 -2.32 9.14
N PRO A 57 3.25 -2.54 8.96
CA PRO A 57 3.76 -3.13 7.72
C PRO A 57 3.10 -4.45 7.34
N GLU A 58 2.78 -5.29 8.32
CA GLU A 58 2.09 -6.56 8.05
C GLU A 58 0.69 -6.34 7.47
N ALA A 59 -0.04 -5.39 8.02
CA ALA A 59 -1.38 -5.06 7.52
C ALA A 59 -1.30 -4.42 6.15
N GLU A 60 -0.29 -3.58 5.89
CA GLU A 60 -0.06 -3.01 4.55
C GLU A 60 0.19 -4.12 3.52
N ARG A 61 1.01 -5.11 3.87
CA ARG A 61 1.27 -6.24 2.97
C ARG A 61 0.00 -7.01 2.66
N ARG A 62 -0.84 -7.24 3.65
CA ARG A 62 -2.14 -7.90 3.42
C ARG A 62 -3.05 -7.07 2.53
N LEU A 63 -3.06 -5.75 2.72
CA LEU A 63 -3.82 -4.84 1.87
C LEU A 63 -3.40 -4.98 0.41
N ILE A 64 -2.09 -4.91 0.14
CA ILE A 64 -1.57 -5.01 -1.22
C ILE A 64 -1.91 -6.36 -1.85
N ARG A 65 -1.79 -7.45 -1.10
CA ARG A 65 -2.11 -8.79 -1.59
C ARG A 65 -3.61 -9.03 -1.77
N SER A 66 -4.45 -8.24 -1.14
CA SER A 66 -5.91 -8.40 -1.24
C SER A 66 -6.47 -8.07 -2.62
N GLY A 67 -5.79 -7.24 -3.38
CA GLY A 67 -6.26 -6.79 -4.68
C GLY A 67 -7.46 -5.85 -4.62
N ARG A 68 -7.81 -5.34 -3.46
CA ARG A 68 -8.97 -4.46 -3.29
C ARG A 68 -8.63 -3.03 -3.70
N LYS A 69 -9.01 -2.68 -4.93
CA LYS A 69 -8.76 -1.35 -5.50
C LYS A 69 -9.42 -0.22 -4.71
N ASP A 70 -10.59 -0.48 -4.17
CA ASP A 70 -11.31 0.50 -3.35
C ASP A 70 -10.50 0.92 -2.13
N LEU A 71 -9.89 -0.05 -1.45
CA LEU A 71 -9.03 0.23 -0.30
C LEU A 71 -7.71 0.88 -0.70
N PHE A 72 -7.14 0.51 -1.85
CA PHE A 72 -5.93 1.15 -2.37
C PHE A 72 -6.15 2.65 -2.59
N CYS A 73 -7.27 3.00 -3.23
CA CYS A 73 -7.58 4.40 -3.50
C CYS A 73 -7.72 5.23 -2.22
N ILE A 74 -8.23 4.62 -1.15
CA ILE A 74 -8.37 5.29 0.13
C ILE A 74 -7.03 5.39 0.85
N TYR A 75 -6.36 4.25 1.02
CA TYR A 75 -5.14 4.18 1.84
C TYR A 75 -4.01 5.01 1.23
N PHE A 76 -3.73 4.83 -0.05
CA PHE A 76 -2.61 5.51 -0.70
C PHE A 76 -2.84 7.03 -0.80
N LYS A 77 -4.09 7.46 -0.83
CA LYS A 77 -4.41 8.88 -0.80
C LYS A 77 -3.95 9.55 0.51
N PHE A 78 -4.07 8.85 1.63
CA PHE A 78 -3.78 9.42 2.94
C PHE A 78 -2.43 8.99 3.52
N ARG A 79 -1.89 7.86 3.09
CA ARG A 79 -0.69 7.28 3.68
C ARG A 79 0.30 6.81 2.63
N ARG A 80 1.57 7.05 2.91
CA ARG A 80 2.67 6.46 2.18
C ARG A 80 3.02 5.12 2.84
N CYS A 81 3.34 4.11 2.04
CA CYS A 81 3.72 2.80 2.57
C CYS A 81 5.09 2.85 3.26
N HIS A 82 5.28 1.94 4.21
CA HIS A 82 6.61 1.69 4.76
C HIS A 82 7.57 1.23 3.65
N ARG A 83 8.87 1.45 3.82
CA ARG A 83 9.86 1.07 2.80
C ARG A 83 9.80 -0.41 2.44
N SER A 84 9.65 -1.28 3.45
CA SER A 84 9.54 -2.72 3.23
C SER A 84 8.31 -3.08 2.39
N THR A 85 7.25 -2.33 2.51
CA THR A 85 6.02 -2.56 1.76
C THR A 85 6.12 -2.00 0.34
N GLU A 86 6.84 -0.90 0.15
CA GLU A 86 7.08 -0.37 -1.20
C GLU A 86 7.78 -1.41 -2.09
N SER A 87 8.72 -2.17 -1.52
CA SER A 87 9.36 -3.26 -2.25
C SER A 87 8.39 -4.33 -2.70
N LEU A 88 7.33 -4.55 -1.93
CA LEU A 88 6.29 -5.51 -2.31
C LEU A 88 5.45 -4.99 -3.49
N LEU A 89 5.22 -3.68 -3.56
CA LEU A 89 4.39 -3.07 -4.61
C LEU A 89 4.90 -3.38 -6.02
N ILE A 90 6.21 -3.59 -6.19
CA ILE A 90 6.77 -3.87 -7.52
C ILE A 90 6.23 -5.17 -8.14
N HIS A 91 5.68 -6.05 -7.33
CA HIS A 91 5.08 -7.31 -7.79
C HIS A 91 3.58 -7.21 -8.04
N TYR A 92 2.96 -6.05 -7.78
CA TYR A 92 1.52 -5.83 -7.90
C TYR A 92 1.24 -4.59 -8.73
N PRO A 93 1.23 -4.75 -10.08
CA PRO A 93 1.15 -3.60 -11.00
C PRO A 93 -0.05 -2.68 -10.79
N GLU A 94 -1.22 -3.24 -10.47
CA GLU A 94 -2.41 -2.42 -10.25
C GLU A 94 -2.33 -1.58 -8.97
N ALA A 95 -1.86 -2.22 -7.89
CA ALA A 95 -1.65 -1.50 -6.64
C ALA A 95 -0.61 -0.40 -6.81
N LEU A 96 0.49 -0.72 -7.48
CA LEU A 96 1.55 0.25 -7.76
C LEU A 96 1.03 1.42 -8.59
N SER A 97 0.20 1.17 -9.59
CA SER A 97 -0.35 2.22 -10.44
C SER A 97 -1.16 3.22 -9.61
N ILE A 98 -1.96 2.73 -8.68
CA ILE A 98 -2.74 3.60 -7.79
C ILE A 98 -1.82 4.34 -6.82
N TYR A 99 -0.83 3.64 -6.25
CA TYR A 99 0.15 4.23 -5.35
C TYR A 99 0.91 5.38 -6.02
N ALA A 100 1.35 5.16 -7.25
CA ALA A 100 2.12 6.15 -8.01
C ALA A 100 1.32 7.41 -8.32
N LYS A 101 -0.01 7.35 -8.28
CA LYS A 101 -0.86 8.53 -8.42
C LYS A 101 -0.62 9.54 -7.29
N TYR A 102 -0.29 9.06 -6.11
CA TYR A 102 -0.15 9.90 -4.91
C TYR A 102 1.28 10.02 -4.40
N HIS A 103 2.12 9.01 -4.64
CA HIS A 103 3.47 8.94 -4.08
C HIS A 103 4.46 8.42 -5.11
N SER A 104 5.70 8.92 -5.02
CA SER A 104 6.81 8.31 -5.74
C SER A 104 7.39 7.17 -4.91
N LEU A 105 7.86 6.13 -5.59
CA LEU A 105 8.59 5.05 -4.92
C LEU A 105 9.96 5.55 -4.44
N GLY A 106 10.43 5.01 -3.32
CA GLY A 106 11.79 5.24 -2.90
C GLY A 106 12.79 4.66 -3.90
N GLU A 107 14.01 5.17 -3.87
CA GLU A 107 15.08 4.74 -4.80
C GLU A 107 15.30 3.23 -4.75
N SER A 108 15.33 2.66 -3.55
CA SER A 108 15.54 1.22 -3.35
C SER A 108 14.49 0.37 -4.08
N ALA A 109 13.21 0.72 -3.94
CA ALA A 109 12.12 -0.01 -4.59
C ALA A 109 12.19 0.16 -6.11
N GLN A 110 12.52 1.37 -6.59
CA GLN A 110 12.69 1.60 -8.02
C GLN A 110 13.83 0.75 -8.60
N MET A 111 14.96 0.70 -7.89
CA MET A 111 16.10 -0.12 -8.33
C MET A 111 15.74 -1.60 -8.37
N GLU A 112 15.03 -2.11 -7.36
CA GLU A 112 14.58 -3.50 -7.38
C GLU A 112 13.66 -3.77 -8.56
N MET A 113 12.74 -2.85 -8.86
CA MET A 113 11.81 -3.00 -9.96
C MET A 113 12.52 -3.15 -11.30
N VAL A 114 13.49 -2.29 -11.57
CA VAL A 114 14.20 -2.34 -12.85
C VAL A 114 15.20 -3.50 -12.90
N LYS A 115 15.89 -3.82 -11.80
CA LYS A 115 16.82 -4.94 -11.74
C LYS A 115 16.14 -6.29 -11.89
N GLN A 116 14.95 -6.44 -11.32
CA GLN A 116 14.17 -7.67 -11.43
C GLN A 116 13.39 -7.76 -12.74
N LYS A 117 13.56 -6.78 -13.62
CA LYS A 117 12.88 -6.73 -14.92
C LYS A 117 11.36 -6.82 -14.82
N LYS A 118 10.80 -6.15 -13.82
CA LYS A 118 9.34 -6.05 -13.65
C LYS A 118 8.77 -5.04 -14.65
N LEU A 119 8.77 -5.44 -15.92
CA LEU A 119 8.49 -4.54 -17.04
C LEU A 119 7.08 -3.95 -16.99
N GLN A 120 6.07 -4.76 -16.72
CA GLN A 120 4.69 -4.29 -16.62
C GLN A 120 4.53 -3.25 -15.53
N THR A 121 5.12 -3.53 -14.36
CA THR A 121 5.06 -2.65 -13.21
C THR A 121 5.81 -1.35 -13.50
N ALA A 122 7.00 -1.45 -14.09
CA ALA A 122 7.80 -0.28 -14.46
C ALA A 122 7.06 0.60 -15.46
N MET A 123 6.42 0.02 -16.45
CA MET A 123 5.65 0.78 -17.45
C MET A 123 4.47 1.50 -16.82
N LYS A 124 3.77 0.87 -15.90
CA LYS A 124 2.67 1.52 -15.18
C LYS A 124 3.16 2.65 -14.29
N TYR A 125 4.33 2.46 -13.65
CA TYR A 125 4.93 3.50 -12.83
C TYR A 125 5.32 4.72 -13.66
N ILE A 126 6.01 4.50 -14.78
CA ILE A 126 6.50 5.57 -15.67
C ILE A 126 5.37 6.43 -16.21
N LYS A 127 4.19 5.87 -16.41
CA LYS A 127 3.01 6.63 -16.86
C LYS A 127 2.59 7.72 -15.86
N ARG A 128 2.96 7.57 -14.59
CA ARG A 128 2.54 8.49 -13.54
C ARG A 128 3.68 9.27 -12.91
N ARG A 129 4.86 8.69 -12.85
CA ARG A 129 6.02 9.26 -12.17
C ARG A 129 7.30 9.00 -12.96
N GLU A 130 8.27 9.88 -12.80
CA GLU A 130 9.58 9.67 -13.38
C GLU A 130 10.40 8.73 -12.48
N LEU A 131 11.24 7.91 -13.11
CA LEU A 131 12.21 7.11 -12.39
C LEU A 131 13.31 8.03 -11.85
N CYS A 132 13.90 7.68 -10.69
CA CYS A 132 15.08 8.35 -10.18
C CYS A 132 16.24 8.12 -11.14
N GLU A 133 17.28 8.97 -11.06
CA GLU A 133 18.41 8.93 -12.00
C GLU A 133 19.05 7.55 -12.09
N LYS A 134 19.28 6.89 -10.96
CA LYS A 134 19.90 5.57 -10.94
C LYS A 134 19.04 4.51 -11.61
N ALA A 135 17.75 4.51 -11.32
CA ALA A 135 16.82 3.55 -11.91
C ALA A 135 16.64 3.80 -13.39
N LEU A 136 16.58 5.06 -13.80
CA LEU A 136 16.45 5.44 -15.21
C LEU A 136 17.68 5.02 -16.00
N ALA A 137 18.87 5.26 -15.46
CA ALA A 137 20.12 4.86 -16.10
C ALA A 137 20.19 3.34 -16.28
N PHE A 138 19.85 2.60 -15.25
CA PHE A 138 19.80 1.13 -15.30
C PHE A 138 18.79 0.64 -16.32
N PHE A 139 17.59 1.22 -16.30
CA PHE A 139 16.52 0.86 -17.22
C PHE A 139 16.91 1.07 -18.68
N ARG A 140 17.51 2.23 -18.99
CA ARG A 140 17.97 2.54 -20.35
C ARG A 140 19.05 1.57 -20.82
N GLU A 141 20.03 1.29 -19.96
CA GLU A 141 21.13 0.39 -20.28
C GLU A 141 20.65 -1.02 -20.62
N HIS A 142 19.70 -1.53 -19.84
CA HIS A 142 19.22 -2.91 -20.00
C HIS A 142 18.06 -3.04 -20.98
N ALA A 143 17.28 -2.00 -21.19
CA ALA A 143 16.16 -2.03 -22.14
C ALA A 143 16.64 -1.94 -23.58
N GLU A 144 17.77 -1.27 -23.84
CA GLU A 144 18.32 -1.12 -25.19
C GLU A 144 18.95 -2.41 -25.73
N LYS A 145 19.50 -3.25 -24.85
CA LYS A 145 20.17 -4.48 -25.27
C LYS A 145 19.30 -5.46 -26.07
N PRO A 146 18.04 -5.73 -25.66
CA PRO A 146 17.18 -6.63 -26.45
C PRO A 146 16.85 -6.08 -27.83
N LEU A 147 16.77 -4.76 -27.99
CA LEU A 147 16.47 -4.15 -29.27
C LEU A 147 17.65 -4.21 -30.24
N VAL A 148 18.86 -4.19 -29.71
CA VAL A 148 20.08 -4.28 -30.52
C VAL A 148 20.33 -5.69 -31.03
N VAL A 149 19.89 -6.70 -30.30
CA VAL A 149 20.08 -8.13 -30.65
C VAL A 149 19.08 -8.61 -31.68
N LEU A 150 17.96 -7.92 -31.79
CA LEU A 150 16.94 -8.26 -32.80
C LEU A 150 17.32 -7.73 -34.17
#